data_db38c043b407f9084178079400efcaaa
#
_entry.id   db38c043b407f9084178079400efcaaa
#
_cell.length_a   1.000
_cell.length_b   1.000
_cell.length_c   1.000
_cell.angle_alpha   90.00
_cell.angle_beta   90.00
_cell.angle_gamma   90.00
#
_symmetry.space_group_name_H-M   'P 1'
#
loop_
_entity.id
_entity.type
_entity.pdbx_description
1 polymer ?
#
loop_
_entity_poly.entity_id
_entity_poly.type
_entity_poly.pdbx_seq_one_letter_code
_entity_poly.pdbx_strand_id
1 'polypeptide(L)'
;VEPHAHFSLPMFDTISTDNHFTGHRAAAFGGTTTVMDFTSQPPGCSLQRSIDVSRSQAAQMAAVDYSFHVNVTDFSEDVASEIAGLPSQGLTTLKVFTAYNDRLRISDEEISKVLNITRENGMLVMIHIEDGDEIDRLVARAVSDGCTDPIWHARTRPAHGEAIAGRRAIGIAENSKASLYVVHVTTAGLLNEINSARKRGVHVMGETC
;
A
#
# COMPACT_ATOMS: atom_id res chain seq x y z
N VAL A 1 2.49 -4.43 -18.32
CA VAL A 1 2.54 -3.49 -17.17
C VAL A 1 2.78 -4.30 -15.91
N GLU A 2 3.72 -3.87 -15.08
CA GLU A 2 3.90 -4.33 -13.69
C GLU A 2 3.28 -3.28 -12.76
N PRO A 3 2.12 -3.57 -12.14
CA PRO A 3 1.40 -2.56 -11.35
C PRO A 3 1.84 -2.49 -9.89
N HIS A 4 2.79 -3.31 -9.43
CA HIS A 4 3.18 -3.37 -8.02
C HIS A 4 4.66 -3.72 -7.85
N ALA A 5 5.53 -2.73 -8.00
CA ALA A 5 6.96 -2.88 -7.83
C ALA A 5 7.50 -1.95 -6.74
N HIS A 6 8.60 -2.34 -6.13
CA HIS A 6 9.29 -1.53 -5.12
C HIS A 6 10.78 -1.41 -5.45
N PHE A 7 11.21 -0.22 -5.89
CA PHE A 7 12.60 0.07 -6.19
C PHE A 7 13.20 1.03 -5.19
N SER A 8 14.43 0.76 -4.76
CA SER A 8 15.13 1.58 -3.75
C SER A 8 14.29 1.87 -2.50
N LEU A 9 13.38 0.94 -2.14
CA LEU A 9 12.46 1.13 -1.02
C LEU A 9 13.23 1.06 0.30
N PRO A 10 13.28 2.16 1.08
CA PRO A 10 13.74 2.09 2.46
C PRO A 10 12.73 1.27 3.28
N MET A 11 13.19 0.21 3.91
CA MET A 11 12.34 -0.65 4.73
C MET A 11 13.09 -1.08 5.98
N PHE A 12 12.58 -0.69 7.14
CA PHE A 12 13.23 -0.90 8.43
C PHE A 12 14.67 -0.36 8.37
N ASP A 13 15.69 -1.04 8.65
CA ASP A 13 17.08 -0.55 8.63
C ASP A 13 17.83 -0.97 7.34
N THR A 14 17.10 -1.21 6.26
CA THR A 14 17.67 -1.65 4.97
C THR A 14 16.98 -0.96 3.79
N ILE A 15 17.48 -1.24 2.60
CA ILE A 15 16.90 -0.77 1.33
C ILE A 15 16.70 -1.99 0.43
N SER A 16 15.61 -2.03 -0.35
CA SER A 16 15.39 -3.09 -1.33
C SER A 16 16.56 -3.19 -2.30
N THR A 17 16.91 -4.42 -2.71
CA THR A 17 18.08 -4.72 -3.54
C THR A 17 18.03 -4.03 -4.89
N ASP A 18 16.85 -3.99 -5.53
CA ASP A 18 16.67 -3.38 -6.83
C ASP A 18 16.43 -1.87 -6.70
N ASN A 19 17.15 -1.12 -7.51
CA ASN A 19 16.87 0.27 -7.81
C ASN A 19 16.16 0.39 -9.18
N HIS A 20 15.81 1.60 -9.61
CA HIS A 20 15.15 1.81 -10.88
C HIS A 20 15.95 1.29 -12.09
N PHE A 21 17.29 1.32 -12.05
CA PHE A 21 18.10 0.77 -13.14
C PHE A 21 18.02 -0.74 -13.23
N THR A 22 18.27 -1.45 -12.11
CA THR A 22 18.28 -2.92 -12.10
C THR A 22 16.89 -3.50 -12.27
N GLY A 23 15.87 -2.92 -11.61
CA GLY A 23 14.49 -3.37 -11.70
C GLY A 23 13.87 -3.11 -13.07
N HIS A 24 14.04 -1.92 -13.65
CA HIS A 24 13.56 -1.63 -15.01
C HIS A 24 14.26 -2.49 -16.06
N ARG A 25 15.56 -2.76 -15.89
CA ARG A 25 16.28 -3.67 -16.75
C ARG A 25 15.71 -5.09 -16.69
N ALA A 26 15.45 -5.61 -15.49
CA ALA A 26 14.81 -6.91 -15.29
C ALA A 26 13.42 -6.96 -15.93
N ALA A 27 12.61 -5.92 -15.72
CA ALA A 27 11.29 -5.75 -16.33
C ALA A 27 11.36 -5.82 -17.86
N ALA A 28 12.27 -5.06 -18.47
CA ALA A 28 12.46 -5.05 -19.94
C ALA A 28 12.85 -6.43 -20.48
N PHE A 29 13.75 -7.15 -19.82
CA PHE A 29 14.12 -8.50 -20.20
C PHE A 29 12.97 -9.50 -20.04
N GLY A 30 12.06 -9.28 -19.09
CA GLY A 30 10.84 -10.05 -18.89
C GLY A 30 9.68 -9.67 -19.83
N GLY A 31 9.87 -8.64 -20.69
CA GLY A 31 8.84 -8.15 -21.61
C GLY A 31 7.87 -7.14 -20.99
N THR A 32 8.14 -6.65 -19.77
CA THR A 32 7.39 -5.56 -19.13
C THR A 32 7.91 -4.21 -19.61
N THR A 33 7.03 -3.38 -20.15
CA THR A 33 7.38 -2.08 -20.74
C THR A 33 6.94 -0.88 -19.91
N THR A 34 6.19 -1.12 -18.84
CA THR A 34 5.72 -0.07 -17.92
C THR A 34 5.70 -0.65 -16.49
N VAL A 35 6.22 0.09 -15.55
CA VAL A 35 6.23 -0.28 -14.12
C VAL A 35 5.57 0.80 -13.27
N MET A 36 4.88 0.38 -12.20
CA MET A 36 4.30 1.26 -11.19
C MET A 36 5.02 1.03 -9.87
N ASP A 37 5.74 2.03 -9.40
CA ASP A 37 6.43 2.01 -8.10
C ASP A 37 5.61 2.76 -7.03
N PHE A 38 6.06 2.77 -5.80
CA PHE A 38 5.42 3.46 -4.69
C PHE A 38 6.31 4.58 -4.16
N THR A 39 5.73 5.75 -3.89
CA THR A 39 6.47 6.80 -3.20
C THR A 39 6.63 6.44 -1.72
N SER A 40 7.63 7.01 -1.06
CA SER A 40 7.82 6.86 0.39
C SER A 40 7.57 8.21 1.08
N GLN A 41 6.55 8.27 1.95
CA GLN A 41 6.26 9.47 2.75
C GLN A 41 6.87 9.30 4.16
N PRO A 42 8.00 9.96 4.48
CA PRO A 42 8.47 10.01 5.86
C PRO A 42 7.49 10.80 6.74
N PRO A 43 7.39 10.49 8.04
CA PRO A 43 6.55 11.24 8.97
C PRO A 43 6.80 12.77 8.91
N GLY A 44 5.75 13.57 8.92
CA GLY A 44 5.80 15.02 8.81
C GLY A 44 6.15 15.56 7.43
N CYS A 45 6.27 14.70 6.41
CA CYS A 45 6.59 15.13 5.04
C CYS A 45 5.33 15.25 4.18
N SER A 46 5.34 16.22 3.27
CA SER A 46 4.30 16.37 2.25
C SER A 46 4.36 15.23 1.22
N LEU A 47 3.23 14.94 0.58
CA LEU A 47 3.17 13.98 -0.54
C LEU A 47 3.99 14.50 -1.73
N GLN A 48 3.93 15.81 -1.99
CA GLN A 48 4.66 16.42 -3.10
C GLN A 48 6.16 16.17 -2.97
N ARG A 49 6.75 16.33 -1.76
CA ARG A 49 8.17 16.03 -1.54
C ARG A 49 8.51 14.56 -1.83
N SER A 50 7.65 13.65 -1.41
CA SER A 50 7.83 12.21 -1.66
C SER A 50 7.80 11.89 -3.15
N ILE A 51 6.88 12.50 -3.88
CA ILE A 51 6.74 12.38 -5.33
C ILE A 51 7.99 12.92 -6.04
N ASP A 52 8.46 14.10 -5.66
CA ASP A 52 9.63 14.73 -6.28
C ASP A 52 10.90 13.89 -6.08
N VAL A 53 11.08 13.31 -4.90
CA VAL A 53 12.19 12.38 -4.61
C VAL A 53 12.11 11.15 -5.52
N SER A 54 10.95 10.47 -5.58
CA SER A 54 10.75 9.28 -6.40
C SER A 54 10.94 9.59 -7.89
N ARG A 55 10.39 10.69 -8.39
CA ARG A 55 10.59 11.15 -9.77
C ARG A 55 12.06 11.41 -10.09
N SER A 56 12.78 12.06 -9.19
CA SER A 56 14.22 12.35 -9.37
C SER A 56 15.06 11.08 -9.45
N GLN A 57 14.75 10.08 -8.61
CA GLN A 57 15.44 8.78 -8.64
C GLN A 57 15.14 8.01 -9.92
N ALA A 58 13.88 7.94 -10.32
CA ALA A 58 13.48 7.22 -11.53
C ALA A 58 14.03 7.89 -12.80
N ALA A 59 13.94 9.20 -12.93
CA ALA A 59 14.34 9.94 -14.13
C ALA A 59 15.78 9.71 -14.56
N GLN A 60 16.67 9.40 -13.61
CA GLN A 60 18.08 9.17 -13.88
C GLN A 60 18.39 7.71 -14.29
N MET A 61 17.49 6.77 -13.99
CA MET A 61 17.79 5.34 -14.06
C MET A 61 16.73 4.52 -14.83
N ALA A 62 15.58 5.12 -15.14
CA ALA A 62 14.50 4.39 -15.80
C ALA A 62 14.87 3.96 -17.21
N ALA A 63 14.58 2.69 -17.54
CA ALA A 63 14.79 2.10 -18.86
C ALA A 63 13.47 1.69 -19.55
N VAL A 64 12.34 1.73 -18.83
CA VAL A 64 10.98 1.52 -19.34
C VAL A 64 10.09 2.63 -18.81
N ASP A 65 8.88 2.74 -19.33
CA ASP A 65 7.89 3.71 -18.82
C ASP A 65 7.57 3.44 -17.35
N TYR A 66 7.29 4.50 -16.59
CA TYR A 66 6.98 4.37 -15.17
C TYR A 66 5.96 5.40 -14.68
N SER A 67 5.30 5.04 -13.60
CA SER A 67 4.49 5.94 -12.78
C SER A 67 4.57 5.52 -11.31
N PHE A 68 3.79 6.20 -10.45
CA PHE A 68 3.80 5.96 -9.02
C PHE A 68 2.41 5.81 -8.43
N HIS A 69 2.29 4.91 -7.47
CA HIS A 69 1.25 4.94 -6.45
C HIS A 69 1.75 5.80 -5.28
N VAL A 70 0.93 6.73 -4.81
CA VAL A 70 1.35 7.64 -3.76
C VAL A 70 1.00 7.06 -2.39
N ASN A 71 2.01 6.73 -1.58
CA ASN A 71 1.81 6.26 -0.22
C ASN A 71 1.33 7.41 0.68
N VAL A 72 0.27 7.14 1.47
CA VAL A 72 -0.21 8.01 2.55
C VAL A 72 0.00 7.26 3.86
N THR A 73 1.02 7.64 4.60
CA THR A 73 1.44 7.00 5.86
C THR A 73 1.44 7.96 7.05
N ASP A 74 1.16 9.22 6.77
CA ASP A 74 0.99 10.30 7.74
C ASP A 74 -0.06 11.26 7.18
N PHE A 75 -1.21 11.37 7.85
CA PHE A 75 -2.36 12.13 7.36
C PHE A 75 -2.55 13.43 8.14
N SER A 76 -2.72 14.52 7.40
CA SER A 76 -3.06 15.85 7.93
C SER A 76 -4.01 16.55 6.95
N GLU A 77 -4.55 17.70 7.34
CA GLU A 77 -5.39 18.53 6.45
C GLU A 77 -4.59 19.06 5.24
N ASP A 78 -3.29 19.29 5.41
CA ASP A 78 -2.42 19.65 4.29
C ASP A 78 -2.27 18.49 3.32
N VAL A 79 -2.05 17.26 3.81
CA VAL A 79 -2.00 16.03 3.01
C VAL A 79 -3.33 15.80 2.30
N ALA A 80 -4.47 16.04 2.98
CA ALA A 80 -5.80 15.95 2.36
C ALA A 80 -5.93 16.89 1.14
N SER A 81 -5.43 18.11 1.27
CA SER A 81 -5.43 19.10 0.19
C SER A 81 -4.49 18.68 -0.97
N GLU A 82 -3.33 18.09 -0.66
CA GLU A 82 -2.41 17.56 -1.66
C GLU A 82 -3.03 16.38 -2.45
N ILE A 83 -3.75 15.46 -1.76
CA ILE A 83 -4.43 14.34 -2.42
C ILE A 83 -5.37 14.84 -3.52
N ALA A 84 -6.18 15.85 -3.24
CA ALA A 84 -7.11 16.40 -4.23
C ALA A 84 -6.42 16.97 -5.48
N GLY A 85 -5.16 17.39 -5.35
CA GLY A 85 -4.34 17.93 -6.44
C GLY A 85 -3.63 16.88 -7.31
N LEU A 86 -3.48 15.63 -6.85
CA LEU A 86 -2.71 14.59 -7.52
C LEU A 86 -3.18 14.25 -8.94
N PRO A 87 -4.50 14.19 -9.24
CA PRO A 87 -4.96 13.89 -10.60
C PRO A 87 -4.44 14.84 -11.65
N SER A 88 -4.25 16.12 -11.31
CA SER A 88 -3.67 17.11 -12.24
C SER A 88 -2.21 16.81 -12.62
N GLN A 89 -1.53 15.98 -11.83
CA GLN A 89 -0.16 15.51 -12.05
C GLN A 89 -0.11 14.12 -12.72
N GLY A 90 -1.27 13.54 -13.09
CA GLY A 90 -1.37 12.19 -13.65
C GLY A 90 -1.27 11.07 -12.60
N LEU A 91 -1.33 11.39 -11.30
CA LEU A 91 -1.28 10.43 -10.19
C LEU A 91 -2.69 10.20 -9.67
N THR A 92 -3.25 9.02 -9.94
CA THR A 92 -4.66 8.71 -9.67
C THR A 92 -4.86 7.55 -8.69
N THR A 93 -3.77 7.06 -8.10
CA THR A 93 -3.80 5.94 -7.15
C THR A 93 -3.03 6.28 -5.88
N LEU A 94 -3.63 5.96 -4.73
CA LEU A 94 -3.01 6.08 -3.42
C LEU A 94 -2.79 4.70 -2.81
N LYS A 95 -1.84 4.61 -1.88
CA LYS A 95 -1.62 3.42 -1.06
C LYS A 95 -1.69 3.77 0.42
N VAL A 96 -2.48 2.99 1.17
CA VAL A 96 -2.60 3.08 2.63
C VAL A 96 -2.37 1.72 3.29
N PHE A 97 -2.20 1.69 4.61
CA PHE A 97 -1.84 0.51 5.36
C PHE A 97 -2.68 0.38 6.63
N THR A 98 -3.07 -0.87 6.97
CA THR A 98 -3.75 -1.20 8.24
C THR A 98 -2.80 -1.82 9.27
N ALA A 99 -1.55 -2.07 8.88
CA ALA A 99 -0.48 -2.60 9.72
C ALA A 99 0.78 -1.74 9.66
N TYR A 100 1.84 -2.17 10.32
CA TYR A 100 3.08 -1.41 10.56
C TYR A 100 2.81 -0.19 11.44
N ASN A 101 2.30 -0.45 12.64
CA ASN A 101 2.01 0.56 13.66
C ASN A 101 3.23 1.48 13.89
N ASP A 102 2.97 2.75 14.16
CA ASP A 102 3.97 3.81 14.33
C ASP A 102 4.91 4.07 13.13
N ARG A 103 4.63 3.47 11.96
CA ARG A 103 5.46 3.63 10.74
C ARG A 103 4.65 3.98 9.50
N LEU A 104 3.71 3.11 9.10
CA LEU A 104 2.98 3.23 7.83
C LEU A 104 1.47 3.27 8.02
N ARG A 105 0.98 2.68 9.13
CA ARG A 105 -0.45 2.59 9.41
C ARG A 105 -1.02 3.98 9.67
N ILE A 106 -2.15 4.27 9.02
CA ILE A 106 -3.05 5.35 9.39
C ILE A 106 -4.32 4.78 10.03
N SER A 107 -5.04 5.59 10.79
CA SER A 107 -6.26 5.15 11.49
C SER A 107 -7.41 4.88 10.52
N ASP A 108 -8.41 4.12 10.98
CA ASP A 108 -9.63 3.86 10.22
C ASP A 108 -10.39 5.16 9.87
N GLU A 109 -10.34 6.18 10.73
CA GLU A 109 -10.91 7.49 10.47
C GLU A 109 -10.18 8.20 9.32
N GLU A 110 -8.84 8.17 9.34
CA GLU A 110 -8.02 8.75 8.27
C GLU A 110 -8.20 7.99 6.95
N ILE A 111 -8.27 6.65 6.99
CA ILE A 111 -8.61 5.84 5.81
C ILE A 111 -9.96 6.27 5.23
N SER A 112 -10.97 6.50 6.07
CA SER A 112 -12.27 6.99 5.64
C SER A 112 -12.20 8.36 4.97
N LYS A 113 -11.39 9.28 5.51
CA LYS A 113 -11.15 10.60 4.92
C LYS A 113 -10.47 10.47 3.55
N VAL A 114 -9.41 9.67 3.45
CA VAL A 114 -8.71 9.39 2.19
C VAL A 114 -9.68 8.82 1.15
N LEU A 115 -10.51 7.84 1.52
CA LEU A 115 -11.50 7.24 0.61
C LEU A 115 -12.54 8.25 0.11
N ASN A 116 -13.01 9.16 0.96
CA ASN A 116 -13.94 10.21 0.55
C ASN A 116 -13.30 11.17 -0.45
N ILE A 117 -12.09 11.65 -0.17
CA ILE A 117 -11.35 12.55 -1.07
C ILE A 117 -11.09 11.87 -2.42
N THR A 118 -10.65 10.62 -2.42
CA THR A 118 -10.35 9.87 -3.65
C THR A 118 -11.59 9.61 -4.49
N ARG A 119 -12.74 9.30 -3.86
CA ARG A 119 -14.01 9.17 -4.58
C ARG A 119 -14.39 10.47 -5.29
N GLU A 120 -14.27 11.62 -4.62
CA GLU A 120 -14.62 12.92 -5.17
C GLU A 120 -13.71 13.34 -6.33
N ASN A 121 -12.49 12.83 -6.36
CA ASN A 121 -11.48 13.15 -7.38
C ASN A 121 -11.24 12.03 -8.40
N GLY A 122 -12.09 10.99 -8.43
CA GLY A 122 -11.99 9.89 -9.42
C GLY A 122 -10.73 9.04 -9.27
N MET A 123 -10.22 8.90 -8.05
CA MET A 123 -8.99 8.16 -7.74
C MET A 123 -9.31 6.78 -7.13
N LEU A 124 -8.31 5.91 -7.08
CA LEU A 124 -8.37 4.58 -6.48
C LEU A 124 -7.46 4.48 -5.27
N VAL A 125 -7.96 3.89 -4.18
CA VAL A 125 -7.15 3.55 -3.01
C VAL A 125 -6.71 2.10 -3.08
N MET A 126 -5.41 1.86 -3.03
CA MET A 126 -4.78 0.57 -2.78
C MET A 126 -4.56 0.42 -1.27
N ILE A 127 -4.75 -0.78 -0.73
CA ILE A 127 -4.61 -0.99 0.71
C ILE A 127 -3.87 -2.29 1.04
N HIS A 128 -2.86 -2.15 1.91
CA HIS A 128 -2.23 -3.28 2.59
C HIS A 128 -3.08 -3.68 3.79
N ILE A 129 -3.47 -4.93 3.88
CA ILE A 129 -4.44 -5.41 4.87
C ILE A 129 -3.83 -6.48 5.76
N GLU A 130 -3.58 -6.14 7.01
CA GLU A 130 -3.24 -7.04 8.10
C GLU A 130 -3.74 -6.46 9.43
N ASP A 131 -3.90 -7.29 10.46
CA ASP A 131 -4.16 -6.83 11.83
C ASP A 131 -2.84 -6.44 12.51
N GLY A 132 -2.48 -5.14 12.41
CA GLY A 132 -1.23 -4.62 12.93
C GLY A 132 -1.08 -4.81 14.44
N ASP A 133 -2.16 -4.67 15.21
CA ASP A 133 -2.12 -4.79 16.67
C ASP A 133 -1.87 -6.24 17.10
N GLU A 134 -2.49 -7.20 16.40
CA GLU A 134 -2.22 -8.62 16.64
C GLU A 134 -0.80 -9.01 16.25
N ILE A 135 -0.32 -8.53 15.11
CA ILE A 135 1.05 -8.79 14.64
C ILE A 135 2.06 -8.30 15.66
N ASP A 136 1.95 -7.05 16.11
CA ASP A 136 2.90 -6.48 17.07
C ASP A 136 2.94 -7.27 18.38
N ARG A 137 1.77 -7.69 18.88
CA ARG A 137 1.67 -8.55 20.07
C ARG A 137 2.34 -9.90 19.85
N LEU A 138 2.13 -10.54 18.70
CA LEU A 138 2.71 -11.83 18.36
C LEU A 138 4.22 -11.75 18.15
N VAL A 139 4.69 -10.69 17.48
CA VAL A 139 6.12 -10.42 17.28
C VAL A 139 6.82 -10.19 18.62
N ALA A 140 6.26 -9.33 19.49
CA ALA A 140 6.83 -9.04 20.79
C ALA A 140 6.95 -10.33 21.63
N ARG A 141 5.94 -11.20 21.60
CA ARG A 141 5.99 -12.50 22.27
C ARG A 141 7.06 -13.41 21.67
N ALA A 142 7.11 -13.57 20.36
CA ALA A 142 8.11 -14.42 19.70
C ALA A 142 9.54 -13.97 20.04
N VAL A 143 9.81 -12.67 20.03
CA VAL A 143 11.11 -12.11 20.40
C VAL A 143 11.43 -12.40 21.87
N SER A 144 10.47 -12.22 22.79
CA SER A 144 10.68 -12.52 24.22
C SER A 144 10.96 -14.00 24.47
N ASP A 145 10.39 -14.89 23.66
CA ASP A 145 10.59 -16.34 23.72
C ASP A 145 11.88 -16.80 22.99
N GLY A 146 12.68 -15.85 22.46
CA GLY A 146 13.91 -16.14 21.70
C GLY A 146 13.68 -16.69 20.29
N CYS A 147 12.47 -16.58 19.77
CA CYS A 147 12.04 -17.09 18.48
C CYS A 147 12.29 -16.05 17.38
N THR A 148 13.54 -15.97 16.87
CA THR A 148 13.99 -14.93 15.92
C THR A 148 14.29 -15.45 14.51
N ASP A 149 14.13 -16.74 14.24
CA ASP A 149 14.32 -17.32 12.92
C ASP A 149 13.32 -16.76 11.90
N PRO A 150 13.67 -16.69 10.60
CA PRO A 150 12.80 -16.12 9.54
C PRO A 150 11.39 -16.73 9.47
N ILE A 151 11.21 -17.99 9.85
CA ILE A 151 9.90 -18.65 9.88
C ILE A 151 8.89 -17.93 10.79
N TRP A 152 9.36 -17.20 11.80
CA TRP A 152 8.50 -16.49 12.73
C TRP A 152 7.84 -15.27 12.10
N HIS A 153 8.40 -14.75 10.99
CA HIS A 153 7.69 -13.74 10.21
C HIS A 153 6.31 -14.25 9.75
N ALA A 154 6.24 -15.46 9.21
CA ALA A 154 4.96 -16.05 8.80
C ALA A 154 4.09 -16.44 10.02
N ARG A 155 4.70 -16.97 11.10
CA ARG A 155 3.97 -17.44 12.30
C ARG A 155 3.32 -16.31 13.10
N THR A 156 3.85 -15.09 12.99
CA THR A 156 3.30 -13.89 13.63
C THR A 156 2.28 -13.15 12.76
N ARG A 157 1.94 -13.68 11.59
CA ARG A 157 0.92 -13.14 10.66
C ARG A 157 -0.16 -14.18 10.37
N PRO A 158 -1.08 -14.40 11.33
CA PRO A 158 -2.10 -15.41 11.18
C PRO A 158 -3.12 -15.05 10.10
N ALA A 159 -3.54 -16.02 9.31
CA ALA A 159 -4.47 -15.84 8.18
C ALA A 159 -5.79 -15.17 8.56
N HIS A 160 -6.29 -15.37 9.79
CA HIS A 160 -7.52 -14.73 10.26
C HIS A 160 -7.36 -13.22 10.44
N GLY A 161 -6.16 -12.73 10.78
CA GLY A 161 -5.86 -11.29 10.92
C GLY A 161 -6.07 -10.54 9.62
N GLU A 162 -5.62 -11.10 8.49
CA GLU A 162 -5.85 -10.53 7.16
C GLU A 162 -7.36 -10.45 6.83
N ALA A 163 -8.13 -11.50 7.13
CA ALA A 163 -9.57 -11.52 6.87
C ALA A 163 -10.36 -10.52 7.75
N ILE A 164 -10.00 -10.40 9.03
CA ILE A 164 -10.63 -9.45 9.97
C ILE A 164 -10.36 -8.01 9.56
N ALA A 165 -9.09 -7.70 9.32
CA ALA A 165 -8.68 -6.37 8.85
C ALA A 165 -9.30 -6.04 7.49
N GLY A 166 -9.42 -7.04 6.60
CA GLY A 166 -10.07 -6.89 5.30
C GLY A 166 -11.54 -6.57 5.40
N ARG A 167 -12.30 -7.28 6.23
CA ARG A 167 -13.71 -6.97 6.48
C ARG A 167 -13.89 -5.54 6.98
N ARG A 168 -13.02 -5.09 7.89
CA ARG A 168 -13.03 -3.73 8.43
C ARG A 168 -12.76 -2.69 7.33
N ALA A 169 -11.68 -2.85 6.58
CA ALA A 169 -11.30 -1.91 5.51
C ALA A 169 -12.34 -1.85 4.38
N ILE A 170 -12.87 -3.00 3.95
CA ILE A 170 -13.96 -3.07 2.97
C ILE A 170 -15.22 -2.39 3.49
N GLY A 171 -15.56 -2.55 4.78
CA GLY A 171 -16.69 -1.87 5.40
C GLY A 171 -16.54 -0.35 5.39
N ILE A 172 -15.33 0.18 5.60
CA ILE A 172 -15.05 1.62 5.48
C ILE A 172 -15.25 2.08 4.04
N ALA A 173 -14.76 1.33 3.05
CA ALA A 173 -14.93 1.65 1.63
C ALA A 173 -16.41 1.59 1.21
N GLU A 174 -17.18 0.61 1.69
CA GLU A 174 -18.62 0.48 1.47
C GLU A 174 -19.39 1.70 2.00
N ASN A 175 -19.08 2.13 3.23
CA ASN A 175 -19.68 3.32 3.83
C ASN A 175 -19.29 4.61 3.09
N SER A 176 -18.08 4.73 2.64
CA SER A 176 -17.57 5.87 1.85
C SER A 176 -18.03 5.82 0.39
N LYS A 177 -18.61 4.72 -0.08
CA LYS A 177 -18.96 4.48 -1.50
C LYS A 177 -17.76 4.68 -2.44
N ALA A 178 -16.58 4.38 -1.97
CA ALA A 178 -15.32 4.54 -2.69
C ALA A 178 -14.83 3.20 -3.25
N SER A 179 -14.05 3.25 -4.33
CA SER A 179 -13.38 2.09 -4.88
C SER A 179 -12.16 1.71 -4.02
N LEU A 180 -11.98 0.41 -3.79
CA LEU A 180 -10.86 -0.13 -3.03
C LEU A 180 -10.12 -1.21 -3.83
N TYR A 181 -8.80 -1.17 -3.81
CA TYR A 181 -7.94 -2.19 -4.40
C TYR A 181 -7.10 -2.86 -3.29
N VAL A 182 -7.41 -4.12 -3.01
CA VAL A 182 -6.71 -4.90 -1.99
C VAL A 182 -5.48 -5.53 -2.62
N VAL A 183 -4.29 -5.14 -2.15
CA VAL A 183 -3.02 -5.64 -2.70
C VAL A 183 -2.65 -6.99 -2.08
N HIS A 184 -1.89 -7.80 -2.81
CA HIS A 184 -1.26 -9.07 -2.36
C HIS A 184 -2.16 -9.92 -1.43
N VAL A 185 -3.38 -10.24 -1.86
CA VAL A 185 -4.31 -11.13 -1.15
C VAL A 185 -3.66 -12.50 -0.96
N THR A 186 -3.45 -12.93 0.29
CA THR A 186 -2.73 -14.17 0.59
C THR A 186 -3.61 -15.26 1.21
N THR A 187 -4.81 -14.91 1.69
CA THR A 187 -5.68 -15.87 2.38
C THR A 187 -7.04 -16.06 1.69
N ALA A 188 -7.56 -17.28 1.78
CA ALA A 188 -8.92 -17.58 1.35
C ALA A 188 -9.97 -16.78 2.15
N GLY A 189 -9.67 -16.44 3.43
CA GLY A 189 -10.53 -15.62 4.27
C GLY A 189 -10.75 -14.23 3.67
N LEU A 190 -9.68 -13.52 3.32
CA LEU A 190 -9.78 -12.21 2.70
C LEU A 190 -10.43 -12.27 1.31
N LEU A 191 -10.11 -13.29 0.50
CA LEU A 191 -10.77 -13.50 -0.80
C LEU A 191 -12.29 -13.64 -0.65
N ASN A 192 -12.76 -14.36 0.38
CA ASN A 192 -14.18 -14.52 0.67
C ASN A 192 -14.84 -13.19 1.08
N GLU A 193 -14.15 -12.33 1.85
CA GLU A 193 -14.65 -10.99 2.20
C GLU A 193 -14.78 -10.12 0.94
N ILE A 194 -13.77 -10.12 0.06
CA ILE A 194 -13.81 -9.41 -1.24
C ILE A 194 -15.02 -9.89 -2.08
N ASN A 195 -15.17 -11.19 -2.25
CA ASN A 195 -16.25 -11.77 -3.03
C ASN A 195 -17.63 -11.44 -2.43
N SER A 196 -17.76 -11.47 -1.12
CA SER A 196 -19.00 -11.12 -0.41
C SER A 196 -19.33 -9.64 -0.56
N ALA A 197 -18.36 -8.76 -0.50
CA ALA A 197 -18.53 -7.32 -0.73
C ALA A 197 -18.95 -7.03 -2.16
N ARG A 198 -18.34 -7.67 -3.15
CA ARG A 198 -18.72 -7.52 -4.57
C ARG A 198 -20.16 -7.94 -4.82
N LYS A 199 -20.64 -9.01 -4.18
CA LYS A 199 -22.06 -9.45 -4.24
C LYS A 199 -23.02 -8.40 -3.66
N ARG A 200 -22.57 -7.57 -2.72
CA ARG A 200 -23.34 -6.44 -2.18
C ARG A 200 -23.25 -5.17 -3.03
N GLY A 201 -22.47 -5.19 -4.11
CA GLY A 201 -22.27 -4.05 -5.01
C GLY A 201 -21.12 -3.12 -4.59
N VAL A 202 -20.28 -3.53 -3.65
CA VAL A 202 -19.07 -2.76 -3.29
C VAL A 202 -18.04 -2.87 -4.41
N HIS A 203 -17.49 -1.74 -4.84
CA HIS A 203 -16.48 -1.68 -5.87
C HIS A 203 -15.10 -2.01 -5.28
N VAL A 204 -14.83 -3.29 -5.11
CA VAL A 204 -13.57 -3.80 -4.55
C VAL A 204 -12.89 -4.76 -5.52
N MET A 205 -11.60 -4.55 -5.70
CA MET A 205 -10.69 -5.37 -6.51
C MET A 205 -9.60 -5.95 -5.61
N GLY A 206 -8.88 -6.94 -6.10
CA GLY A 206 -7.73 -7.51 -5.38
C GLY A 206 -6.75 -8.16 -6.33
N GLU A 207 -5.51 -8.19 -5.94
CA GLU A 207 -4.43 -8.90 -6.62
C GLU A 207 -3.79 -9.92 -5.69
N THR A 208 -3.14 -10.92 -6.27
CA THR A 208 -2.24 -11.85 -5.59
C THR A 208 -0.89 -11.80 -6.27
N CYS A 209 0.18 -12.10 -5.52
CA CYS A 209 1.53 -12.22 -6.05
C CYS A 209 1.79 -13.59 -6.64
#